data_ba5ca880ec6317819aaf8dab0ba58702
#
_entry.id   ba5ca880ec6317819aaf8dab0ba58702
#
_cell.length_a   1.000
_cell.length_b   1.000
_cell.length_c   1.000
_cell.angle_alpha   90.00
_cell.angle_beta   90.00
_cell.angle_gamma   90.00
#
_symmetry.space_group_name_H-M   'P 1'
#
loop_
_entity.id
_entity.type
_entity.pdbx_description
1 polymer ?
#
loop_
_entity_poly.entity_id
_entity_poly.type
_entity_poly.pdbx_seq_one_letter_code
_entity_poly.pdbx_strand_id
1 'polypeptide(L)'
;MRIVFMGTPDFAEESLRALLDAGEEIAAVFTQPDKPRGRGMVSSFSPVKTLAVERGIPVYQPLTFKDGAATEQLRALAPELLVVVAYGRILPQAFLDVAKYGSINVHGSLLPRYRGAAPIQWAVLNGDETTGVSIQYMAAAMDAGDVIAARETKIGEFETSGQLFDRLKTLGAELLVETVRKIESGEISRVPQNEADATYTKMLDKEMSPIDWKCSPREIVKHICGLEPWPVATTELGGVAFRVFGAAYTNTQTSLAPGKIVSAGKAGIEVACGGGKTLLLTEVQAAGKKRMSAAAFLLGHPMKADG
;
A
#
# COMPACT_ATOMS: atom_id res chain seq x y z
N MET A 1 -16.65 8.82 21.31
CA MET A 1 -15.39 8.54 22.07
C MET A 1 -14.37 9.65 21.81
N ARG A 2 -13.53 10.03 22.79
CA ARG A 2 -12.46 11.04 22.63
C ARG A 2 -11.20 10.37 22.06
N ILE A 3 -10.91 10.63 20.79
CA ILE A 3 -9.85 9.96 20.02
C ILE A 3 -8.69 10.93 19.76
N VAL A 4 -7.45 10.45 19.89
CA VAL A 4 -6.30 11.06 19.23
C VAL A 4 -5.95 10.19 18.04
N PHE A 5 -5.83 10.82 16.86
CA PHE A 5 -5.54 10.14 15.61
C PHE A 5 -4.07 10.34 15.19
N MET A 6 -3.42 9.29 14.72
CA MET A 6 -2.06 9.33 14.20
C MET A 6 -2.02 8.77 12.78
N GLY A 7 -1.56 9.58 11.84
CA GLY A 7 -1.46 9.12 10.45
C GLY A 7 -0.74 10.14 9.57
N THR A 8 -0.40 9.74 8.34
CA THR A 8 0.33 10.62 7.43
C THR A 8 -0.21 10.59 6.01
N PRO A 9 -0.27 9.44 5.28
CA PRO A 9 -0.68 9.38 3.89
C PRO A 9 -2.21 9.38 3.72
N ASP A 10 -2.65 9.33 2.48
CA ASP A 10 -4.05 9.27 2.07
C ASP A 10 -4.81 8.04 2.62
N PHE A 11 -4.13 6.91 2.82
CA PHE A 11 -4.72 5.77 3.53
C PHE A 11 -5.21 6.14 4.94
N ALA A 12 -4.43 6.95 5.64
CA ALA A 12 -4.78 7.43 6.96
C ALA A 12 -5.83 8.56 6.92
N GLU A 13 -5.79 9.41 5.89
CA GLU A 13 -6.77 10.48 5.71
C GLU A 13 -8.20 9.94 5.60
N GLU A 14 -8.41 8.87 4.82
CA GLU A 14 -9.73 8.23 4.67
C GLU A 14 -10.26 7.70 6.01
N SER A 15 -9.39 7.07 6.81
CA SER A 15 -9.73 6.62 8.16
C SER A 15 -10.11 7.79 9.10
N LEU A 16 -9.36 8.90 9.05
CA LEU A 16 -9.68 10.10 9.82
C LEU A 16 -11.02 10.70 9.39
N ARG A 17 -11.26 10.79 8.09
CA ARG A 17 -12.51 11.29 7.51
C ARG A 17 -13.71 10.47 7.99
N ALA A 18 -13.61 9.14 7.92
CA ALA A 18 -14.67 8.23 8.34
C ALA A 18 -15.00 8.37 9.83
N LEU A 19 -14.02 8.53 10.70
CA LEU A 19 -14.24 8.78 12.13
C LEU A 19 -14.96 10.12 12.36
N LEU A 20 -14.54 11.18 11.66
CA LEU A 20 -15.19 12.50 11.75
C LEU A 20 -16.65 12.47 11.26
N ASP A 21 -16.89 11.80 10.13
CA ASP A 21 -18.24 11.67 9.53
C ASP A 21 -19.14 10.76 10.39
N ALA A 22 -18.57 9.84 11.17
CA ALA A 22 -19.26 9.04 12.17
C ALA A 22 -19.60 9.80 13.47
N GLY A 23 -19.12 11.05 13.61
CA GLY A 23 -19.38 11.91 14.76
C GLY A 23 -18.42 11.69 15.95
N GLU A 24 -17.28 11.01 15.74
CA GLU A 24 -16.28 10.81 16.78
C GLU A 24 -15.58 12.14 17.14
N GLU A 25 -15.26 12.32 18.43
CA GLU A 25 -14.49 13.48 18.90
C GLU A 25 -12.99 13.26 18.64
N ILE A 26 -12.45 13.92 17.61
CA ILE A 26 -11.02 13.91 17.33
C ILE A 26 -10.36 15.07 18.09
N ALA A 27 -9.77 14.76 19.25
CA ALA A 27 -9.16 15.76 20.14
C ALA A 27 -7.89 16.40 19.53
N ALA A 28 -7.14 15.62 18.76
CA ALA A 28 -5.96 16.08 18.03
C ALA A 28 -5.52 15.06 16.98
N VAL A 29 -4.66 15.51 16.07
CA VAL A 29 -3.99 14.69 15.06
C VAL A 29 -2.49 14.76 15.25
N PHE A 30 -1.82 13.61 15.24
CA PHE A 30 -0.37 13.52 15.13
C PHE A 30 -0.02 13.05 13.72
N THR A 31 0.85 13.80 13.03
CA THR A 31 1.33 13.44 11.68
C THR A 31 2.83 13.68 11.59
N GLN A 32 3.49 13.11 10.58
CA GLN A 32 4.90 13.37 10.37
C GLN A 32 5.16 14.83 10.01
N PRO A 33 6.34 15.38 10.35
CA PRO A 33 6.75 16.72 9.96
C PRO A 33 6.64 16.92 8.45
N ASP A 34 6.29 18.14 8.06
CA ASP A 34 6.22 18.52 6.66
C ASP A 34 7.57 18.31 5.97
N LYS A 35 7.53 17.71 4.80
CA LYS A 35 8.74 17.46 3.99
C LYS A 35 8.59 18.16 2.64
N PRO A 36 9.67 18.71 2.09
CA PRO A 36 9.66 19.19 0.73
C PRO A 36 9.30 18.07 -0.25
N ARG A 37 8.36 18.33 -1.16
CA ARG A 37 7.91 17.37 -2.18
C ARG A 37 8.00 17.99 -3.59
N GLY A 38 8.19 17.11 -4.59
CA GLY A 38 8.20 17.49 -6.00
C GLY A 38 9.46 18.24 -6.45
N ARG A 39 9.50 18.58 -7.76
CA ARG A 39 10.65 19.24 -8.40
C ARG A 39 10.97 20.63 -7.87
N GLY A 40 10.00 21.30 -7.23
CA GLY A 40 10.17 22.66 -6.66
C GLY A 40 10.53 22.67 -5.17
N MET A 41 10.74 21.52 -4.50
CA MET A 41 11.03 21.43 -3.06
C MET A 41 10.05 22.26 -2.18
N VAL A 42 8.80 22.41 -2.62
CA VAL A 42 7.77 23.12 -1.87
C VAL A 42 7.31 22.22 -0.71
N SER A 43 7.34 22.78 0.50
CA SER A 43 6.80 22.09 1.67
C SER A 43 5.28 21.95 1.50
N SER A 44 4.79 20.71 1.45
CA SER A 44 3.36 20.42 1.37
C SER A 44 2.90 19.69 2.63
N PHE A 45 1.70 20.00 3.08
CA PHE A 45 1.06 19.28 4.17
C PHE A 45 0.84 17.83 3.79
N SER A 46 0.87 16.93 4.78
CA SER A 46 0.39 15.57 4.57
C SER A 46 -1.13 15.58 4.34
N PRO A 47 -1.70 14.58 3.65
CA PRO A 47 -3.15 14.45 3.50
C PRO A 47 -3.90 14.56 4.83
N VAL A 48 -3.43 13.86 5.86
CA VAL A 48 -4.00 13.92 7.22
C VAL A 48 -3.91 15.33 7.81
N LYS A 49 -2.79 16.05 7.65
CA LYS A 49 -2.66 17.43 8.14
C LYS A 49 -3.61 18.37 7.41
N THR A 50 -3.74 18.21 6.09
CA THR A 50 -4.67 19.04 5.30
C THR A 50 -6.09 18.90 5.83
N LEU A 51 -6.59 17.67 5.99
CA LEU A 51 -7.91 17.43 6.52
C LEU A 51 -8.09 17.96 7.96
N ALA A 52 -7.08 17.76 8.83
CA ALA A 52 -7.15 18.23 10.21
C ALA A 52 -7.25 19.77 10.28
N VAL A 53 -6.47 20.49 9.47
CA VAL A 53 -6.52 21.97 9.41
C VAL A 53 -7.87 22.45 8.87
N GLU A 54 -8.40 21.83 7.82
CA GLU A 54 -9.73 22.13 7.26
C GLU A 54 -10.85 21.95 8.28
N ARG A 55 -10.70 21.01 9.19
CA ARG A 55 -11.68 20.71 10.25
C ARG A 55 -11.39 21.42 11.57
N GLY A 56 -10.37 22.27 11.65
CA GLY A 56 -10.00 23.02 12.84
C GLY A 56 -9.44 22.15 13.98
N ILE A 57 -8.91 20.96 13.66
CA ILE A 57 -8.36 20.01 14.63
C ILE A 57 -6.89 20.37 14.93
N PRO A 58 -6.47 20.41 16.22
CA PRO A 58 -5.08 20.60 16.59
C PRO A 58 -4.14 19.57 15.95
N VAL A 59 -3.01 20.03 15.38
CA VAL A 59 -2.02 19.17 14.71
C VAL A 59 -0.70 19.19 15.45
N TYR A 60 -0.17 18.02 15.78
CA TYR A 60 1.12 17.81 16.38
C TYR A 60 2.07 17.10 15.41
N GLN A 61 3.29 17.59 15.31
CA GLN A 61 4.31 17.03 14.39
C GLN A 61 5.64 16.80 15.13
N PRO A 62 5.67 15.85 16.12
CA PRO A 62 6.86 15.61 16.89
C PRO A 62 8.04 15.15 16.03
N LEU A 63 9.21 15.74 16.26
CA LEU A 63 10.46 15.33 15.59
C LEU A 63 11.01 14.04 16.18
N THR A 64 10.74 13.78 17.47
CA THR A 64 11.17 12.59 18.18
C THR A 64 10.12 12.17 19.22
N PHE A 65 10.19 10.91 19.66
CA PHE A 65 9.42 10.38 20.79
C PHE A 65 10.33 9.99 21.96
N LYS A 66 11.66 10.21 21.84
CA LYS A 66 12.63 9.73 22.82
C LYS A 66 12.75 10.64 24.05
N ASP A 67 12.40 11.90 23.92
CA ASP A 67 12.51 12.92 24.98
C ASP A 67 11.28 12.98 25.91
N GLY A 68 10.25 12.19 25.62
CA GLY A 68 9.01 12.16 26.38
C GLY A 68 8.04 13.31 26.10
N ALA A 69 8.45 14.38 25.42
CA ALA A 69 7.61 15.56 25.21
C ALA A 69 6.30 15.24 24.46
N ALA A 70 6.38 14.40 23.41
CA ALA A 70 5.19 13.95 22.71
C ALA A 70 4.24 13.13 23.59
N THR A 71 4.78 12.33 24.54
CA THR A 71 3.99 11.56 25.49
C THR A 71 3.23 12.47 26.44
N GLU A 72 3.87 13.52 26.95
CA GLU A 72 3.21 14.51 27.81
C GLU A 72 2.14 15.30 27.06
N GLN A 73 2.38 15.66 25.81
CA GLN A 73 1.37 16.27 24.96
C GLN A 73 0.15 15.35 24.79
N LEU A 74 0.37 14.06 24.55
CA LEU A 74 -0.72 13.07 24.43
C LEU A 74 -1.49 12.94 25.74
N ARG A 75 -0.79 12.88 26.91
CA ARG A 75 -1.45 12.81 28.23
C ARG A 75 -2.33 14.03 28.50
N ALA A 76 -1.85 15.23 28.14
CA ALA A 76 -2.61 16.46 28.31
C ALA A 76 -3.92 16.49 27.48
N LEU A 77 -3.97 15.75 26.38
CA LEU A 77 -5.16 15.59 25.55
C LEU A 77 -6.19 14.62 26.17
N ALA A 78 -5.79 13.81 27.16
CA ALA A 78 -6.62 12.81 27.83
C ALA A 78 -7.42 11.91 26.87
N PRO A 79 -6.77 11.22 25.92
CA PRO A 79 -7.49 10.39 24.95
C PRO A 79 -8.11 9.17 25.62
N GLU A 80 -9.30 8.79 25.17
CA GLU A 80 -9.88 7.49 25.51
C GLU A 80 -9.30 6.39 24.61
N LEU A 81 -9.06 6.69 23.33
CA LEU A 81 -8.50 5.77 22.36
C LEU A 81 -7.42 6.46 21.51
N LEU A 82 -6.33 5.77 21.24
CA LEU A 82 -5.34 6.18 20.24
C LEU A 82 -5.54 5.34 18.97
N VAL A 83 -5.79 5.99 17.85
CA VAL A 83 -5.93 5.34 16.54
C VAL A 83 -4.71 5.66 15.70
N VAL A 84 -3.99 4.64 15.26
CA VAL A 84 -2.78 4.77 14.44
C VAL A 84 -3.02 4.15 13.07
N VAL A 85 -2.77 4.92 12.01
CA VAL A 85 -2.91 4.45 10.62
C VAL A 85 -1.75 4.96 9.79
N ALA A 86 -0.91 4.06 9.30
CA ALA A 86 0.22 4.39 8.42
C ALA A 86 1.03 5.61 8.91
N TYR A 87 1.34 5.68 10.20
CA TYR A 87 2.10 6.80 10.77
C TYR A 87 3.58 6.77 10.37
N GLY A 88 4.16 5.56 10.23
CA GLY A 88 5.51 5.36 9.69
C GLY A 88 6.63 5.64 10.69
N ARG A 89 6.38 5.54 11.98
CA ARG A 89 7.40 5.60 13.06
C ARG A 89 7.09 4.59 14.14
N ILE A 90 8.14 4.09 14.78
CA ILE A 90 8.03 3.27 15.98
C ILE A 90 7.64 4.18 17.16
N LEU A 91 6.61 3.78 17.89
CA LEU A 91 6.09 4.49 19.07
C LEU A 91 6.56 3.78 20.34
N PRO A 92 7.04 4.53 21.35
CA PRO A 92 7.42 3.92 22.62
C PRO A 92 6.19 3.35 23.37
N GLN A 93 6.39 2.29 24.15
CA GLN A 93 5.30 1.68 24.93
C GLN A 93 4.61 2.70 25.84
N ALA A 94 5.38 3.56 26.51
CA ALA A 94 4.84 4.62 27.38
C ALA A 94 3.92 5.63 26.65
N PHE A 95 4.06 5.76 25.32
CA PHE A 95 3.16 6.56 24.49
C PHE A 95 1.89 5.77 24.16
N LEU A 96 2.03 4.48 23.82
CA LEU A 96 0.91 3.60 23.48
C LEU A 96 -0.03 3.34 24.67
N ASP A 97 0.50 3.37 25.89
CA ASP A 97 -0.24 3.09 27.11
C ASP A 97 -1.01 4.30 27.68
N VAL A 98 -0.95 5.46 27.02
CA VAL A 98 -1.60 6.68 27.52
C VAL A 98 -3.12 6.60 27.45
N ALA A 99 -3.67 6.05 26.37
CA ALA A 99 -5.11 6.05 26.12
C ALA A 99 -5.83 4.99 26.98
N LYS A 100 -6.99 5.35 27.53
CA LYS A 100 -7.80 4.50 28.43
C LYS A 100 -8.13 3.13 27.84
N TYR A 101 -8.53 3.10 26.56
CA TYR A 101 -8.86 1.87 25.84
C TYR A 101 -7.69 1.32 25.02
N GLY A 102 -6.48 1.91 25.21
CA GLY A 102 -5.27 1.50 24.51
C GLY A 102 -5.11 2.12 23.12
N SER A 103 -4.20 1.54 22.35
CA SER A 103 -3.81 2.02 21.03
C SER A 103 -4.11 0.96 19.98
N ILE A 104 -4.84 1.31 18.92
CA ILE A 104 -5.17 0.40 17.83
C ILE A 104 -4.53 0.85 16.53
N ASN A 105 -4.24 -0.11 15.65
CA ASN A 105 -3.68 0.14 14.33
C ASN A 105 -4.54 -0.50 13.24
N VAL A 106 -4.71 0.21 12.12
CA VAL A 106 -5.31 -0.31 10.89
C VAL A 106 -4.18 -0.78 9.98
N HIS A 107 -4.13 -2.09 9.73
CA HIS A 107 -3.09 -2.73 8.94
C HIS A 107 -3.66 -3.34 7.65
N GLY A 108 -2.99 -3.09 6.51
CA GLY A 108 -3.46 -3.46 5.18
C GLY A 108 -3.19 -4.91 4.80
N SER A 109 -3.38 -5.86 5.71
CA SER A 109 -3.35 -7.29 5.44
C SER A 109 -4.25 -8.06 6.41
N LEU A 110 -4.45 -9.35 6.15
CA LEU A 110 -5.03 -10.31 7.11
C LEU A 110 -3.91 -10.84 8.01
N LEU A 111 -3.72 -10.19 9.17
CA LEU A 111 -2.74 -10.62 10.16
C LEU A 111 -3.03 -12.05 10.64
N PRO A 112 -1.98 -12.86 10.90
CA PRO A 112 -0.57 -12.51 11.08
C PRO A 112 0.27 -12.47 9.78
N ARG A 113 -0.35 -12.62 8.60
CA ARG A 113 0.39 -12.53 7.33
C ARG A 113 0.74 -11.08 7.00
N TYR A 114 1.93 -10.88 6.40
CA TYR A 114 2.42 -9.58 5.93
C TYR A 114 2.55 -8.52 7.02
N ARG A 115 3.07 -8.88 8.19
CA ARG A 115 3.52 -7.89 9.18
C ARG A 115 4.60 -7.01 8.56
N GLY A 116 4.65 -5.73 8.93
CA GLY A 116 5.67 -4.79 8.47
C GLY A 116 5.22 -3.90 7.33
N ALA A 117 6.13 -3.60 6.40
CA ALA A 117 5.91 -2.57 5.40
C ALA A 117 5.30 -3.10 4.09
N ALA A 118 4.52 -2.27 3.41
CA ALA A 118 3.96 -2.54 2.09
C ALA A 118 3.15 -3.86 1.94
N PRO A 119 2.33 -4.26 2.94
CA PRO A 119 1.59 -5.53 2.90
C PRO A 119 0.70 -5.67 1.66
N ILE A 120 0.08 -4.59 1.21
CA ILE A 120 -0.82 -4.53 0.05
C ILE A 120 -0.08 -4.92 -1.23
N GLN A 121 1.09 -4.32 -1.45
CA GLN A 121 1.93 -4.59 -2.61
C GLN A 121 2.42 -6.04 -2.62
N TRP A 122 2.85 -6.54 -1.46
CA TRP A 122 3.35 -7.91 -1.34
C TRP A 122 2.26 -8.96 -1.55
N ALA A 123 1.02 -8.70 -1.15
CA ALA A 123 -0.10 -9.59 -1.45
C ALA A 123 -0.30 -9.74 -2.98
N VAL A 124 -0.22 -8.63 -3.74
CA VAL A 124 -0.30 -8.67 -5.21
C VAL A 124 0.92 -9.34 -5.83
N LEU A 125 2.15 -8.98 -5.39
CA LEU A 125 3.40 -9.55 -5.89
C LEU A 125 3.46 -11.07 -5.72
N ASN A 126 2.99 -11.58 -4.58
CA ASN A 126 2.94 -13.01 -4.29
C ASN A 126 1.80 -13.73 -5.01
N GLY A 127 0.92 -13.01 -5.70
CA GLY A 127 -0.19 -13.59 -6.43
C GLY A 127 -1.28 -14.18 -5.54
N ASP A 128 -1.47 -13.65 -4.34
CA ASP A 128 -2.55 -14.04 -3.44
C ASP A 128 -3.91 -13.79 -4.11
N GLU A 129 -4.87 -14.67 -3.86
CA GLU A 129 -6.24 -14.54 -4.36
C GLU A 129 -7.10 -13.68 -3.44
N THR A 130 -6.74 -13.62 -2.15
CA THR A 130 -7.43 -12.84 -1.13
C THR A 130 -6.43 -12.06 -0.27
N THR A 131 -6.90 -10.93 0.24
CA THR A 131 -6.24 -10.10 1.23
C THR A 131 -7.31 -9.42 2.08
N GLY A 132 -6.95 -8.40 2.85
CA GLY A 132 -7.91 -7.65 3.64
C GLY A 132 -7.27 -6.59 4.49
N VAL A 133 -8.02 -6.17 5.49
CA VAL A 133 -7.57 -5.23 6.51
C VAL A 133 -7.79 -5.86 7.88
N SER A 134 -6.81 -5.71 8.76
CA SER A 134 -6.93 -6.07 10.17
C SER A 134 -6.83 -4.84 11.05
N ILE A 135 -7.61 -4.80 12.12
CA ILE A 135 -7.42 -3.87 13.21
C ILE A 135 -6.88 -4.64 14.40
N GLN A 136 -5.77 -4.18 14.95
CA GLN A 136 -5.08 -4.81 16.06
C GLN A 136 -4.81 -3.82 17.18
N TYR A 137 -4.69 -4.28 18.41
CA TYR A 137 -4.01 -3.52 19.45
C TYR A 137 -2.53 -3.42 19.13
N MET A 138 -1.94 -2.26 19.38
CA MET A 138 -0.51 -2.09 19.17
C MET A 138 0.27 -2.76 20.30
N ALA A 139 1.38 -3.39 19.94
CA ALA A 139 2.32 -4.06 20.83
C ALA A 139 3.75 -3.57 20.58
N ALA A 140 4.67 -3.92 21.45
CA ALA A 140 6.09 -3.57 21.30
C ALA A 140 6.72 -4.21 20.04
N ALA A 141 6.30 -5.43 19.69
CA ALA A 141 6.71 -6.09 18.46
C ALA A 141 5.86 -5.60 17.27
N MET A 142 6.51 -5.45 16.12
CA MET A 142 5.88 -4.92 14.91
C MET A 142 4.69 -5.77 14.46
N ASP A 143 3.51 -5.16 14.40
CA ASP A 143 2.25 -5.75 13.94
C ASP A 143 1.89 -7.10 14.60
N ALA A 144 2.34 -7.33 15.84
CA ALA A 144 2.16 -8.59 16.58
C ALA A 144 1.10 -8.53 17.69
N GLY A 145 0.39 -7.43 17.81
CA GLY A 145 -0.68 -7.30 18.82
C GLY A 145 -1.94 -8.09 18.49
N ASP A 146 -2.82 -8.24 19.46
CA ASP A 146 -4.08 -8.98 19.27
C ASP A 146 -4.94 -8.35 18.20
N VAL A 147 -5.43 -9.17 17.27
CA VAL A 147 -6.40 -8.76 16.24
C VAL A 147 -7.78 -8.64 16.90
N ILE A 148 -8.45 -7.52 16.65
CA ILE A 148 -9.79 -7.24 17.19
C ILE A 148 -10.87 -7.16 16.12
N ALA A 149 -10.48 -6.94 14.88
CA ALA A 149 -11.37 -7.03 13.72
C ALA A 149 -10.56 -7.33 12.46
N ALA A 150 -11.16 -8.04 11.52
CA ALA A 150 -10.59 -8.25 10.19
C ALA A 150 -11.70 -8.29 9.15
N ARG A 151 -11.38 -7.85 7.93
CA ARG A 151 -12.30 -7.93 6.79
C ARG A 151 -11.53 -8.35 5.54
N GLU A 152 -11.94 -9.48 4.96
CA GLU A 152 -11.34 -10.05 3.78
C GLU A 152 -11.93 -9.46 2.49
N THR A 153 -11.14 -9.44 1.42
CA THR A 153 -11.56 -9.13 0.06
C THR A 153 -10.71 -9.90 -0.96
N LYS A 154 -11.26 -10.17 -2.13
CA LYS A 154 -10.53 -10.80 -3.24
C LYS A 154 -9.61 -9.81 -3.93
N ILE A 155 -8.51 -10.32 -4.50
CA ILE A 155 -7.61 -9.57 -5.39
C ILE A 155 -7.96 -9.96 -6.83
N GLY A 156 -8.21 -8.97 -7.68
CA GLY A 156 -8.47 -9.19 -9.11
C GLY A 156 -7.22 -9.70 -9.85
N GLU A 157 -7.42 -10.47 -10.92
CA GLU A 157 -6.29 -11.09 -11.66
C GLU A 157 -5.29 -10.04 -12.18
N PHE A 158 -5.77 -8.91 -12.66
CA PHE A 158 -4.97 -7.80 -13.18
C PHE A 158 -5.07 -6.54 -12.29
N GLU A 159 -5.55 -6.68 -11.07
CA GLU A 159 -5.67 -5.56 -10.14
C GLU A 159 -4.29 -5.11 -9.68
N THR A 160 -4.01 -3.82 -9.87
CA THR A 160 -2.74 -3.23 -9.43
C THR A 160 -2.74 -2.99 -7.92
N SER A 161 -1.56 -2.92 -7.32
CA SER A 161 -1.43 -2.59 -5.90
C SER A 161 -2.00 -1.19 -5.57
N GLY A 162 -1.98 -0.26 -6.52
CA GLY A 162 -2.63 1.04 -6.37
C GLY A 162 -4.15 0.95 -6.32
N GLN A 163 -4.77 0.15 -7.20
CA GLN A 163 -6.22 -0.08 -7.18
C GLN A 163 -6.66 -0.81 -5.90
N LEU A 164 -5.91 -1.84 -5.51
CA LEU A 164 -6.15 -2.56 -4.27
C LEU A 164 -5.99 -1.66 -3.04
N PHE A 165 -4.98 -0.80 -3.02
CA PHE A 165 -4.77 0.21 -1.97
C PHE A 165 -5.99 1.12 -1.80
N ASP A 166 -6.56 1.62 -2.92
CA ASP A 166 -7.76 2.47 -2.88
C ASP A 166 -8.98 1.74 -2.31
N ARG A 167 -9.15 0.46 -2.62
CA ARG A 167 -10.23 -0.34 -2.04
C ARG A 167 -10.01 -0.65 -0.56
N LEU A 168 -8.79 -1.03 -0.19
CA LEU A 168 -8.46 -1.37 1.21
C LEU A 168 -8.49 -0.17 2.13
N LYS A 169 -8.17 1.03 1.65
CA LYS A 169 -8.30 2.27 2.42
C LYS A 169 -9.75 2.53 2.83
N THR A 170 -10.71 2.37 1.93
CA THR A 170 -12.14 2.51 2.23
C THR A 170 -12.62 1.38 3.15
N LEU A 171 -12.27 0.13 2.84
CA LEU A 171 -12.62 -1.03 3.66
C LEU A 171 -12.11 -0.91 5.10
N GLY A 172 -10.86 -0.43 5.25
CA GLY A 172 -10.23 -0.19 6.54
C GLY A 172 -10.90 0.93 7.34
N ALA A 173 -11.29 2.00 6.67
CA ALA A 173 -11.99 3.13 7.29
C ALA A 173 -13.37 2.71 7.82
N GLU A 174 -14.14 1.96 7.05
CA GLU A 174 -15.42 1.41 7.49
C GLU A 174 -15.27 0.46 8.69
N LEU A 175 -14.33 -0.48 8.58
CA LEU A 175 -14.04 -1.44 9.66
C LEU A 175 -13.57 -0.72 10.93
N LEU A 176 -12.81 0.37 10.80
CA LEU A 176 -12.36 1.18 11.94
C LEU A 176 -13.53 1.80 12.70
N VAL A 177 -14.48 2.41 12.01
CA VAL A 177 -15.69 3.01 12.64
C VAL A 177 -16.50 1.95 13.39
N GLU A 178 -16.72 0.79 12.79
CA GLU A 178 -17.42 -0.32 13.46
C GLU A 178 -16.65 -0.81 14.71
N THR A 179 -15.32 -0.87 14.60
CA THR A 179 -14.46 -1.33 15.71
C THR A 179 -14.46 -0.33 16.86
N VAL A 180 -14.39 0.97 16.57
CA VAL A 180 -14.45 2.03 17.61
C VAL A 180 -15.76 1.93 18.40
N ARG A 181 -16.90 1.74 17.74
CA ARG A 181 -18.19 1.56 18.40
C ARG A 181 -18.23 0.32 19.30
N LYS A 182 -17.62 -0.80 18.85
CA LYS A 182 -17.52 -2.02 19.68
C LYS A 182 -16.60 -1.84 20.88
N ILE A 183 -15.52 -1.07 20.75
CA ILE A 183 -14.64 -0.72 21.89
C ILE A 183 -15.44 0.09 22.90
N GLU A 184 -16.21 1.07 22.45
CA GLU A 184 -17.03 1.94 23.30
C GLU A 184 -18.12 1.15 24.04
N SER A 185 -18.80 0.20 23.38
CA SER A 185 -19.79 -0.68 24.02
C SER A 185 -19.20 -1.80 24.89
N GLY A 186 -17.88 -2.00 24.84
CA GLY A 186 -17.21 -3.11 25.53
C GLY A 186 -17.35 -4.48 24.86
N GLU A 187 -17.82 -4.52 23.61
CA GLU A 187 -18.08 -5.76 22.84
C GLU A 187 -16.88 -6.20 22.00
N ILE A 188 -15.66 -5.98 22.48
CA ILE A 188 -14.42 -6.33 21.79
C ILE A 188 -13.91 -7.69 22.23
N SER A 189 -13.69 -8.57 21.27
CA SER A 189 -12.92 -9.81 21.44
C SER A 189 -11.49 -9.60 20.91
N ARG A 190 -10.49 -10.02 21.71
CA ARG A 190 -9.08 -9.98 21.33
C ARG A 190 -8.64 -11.39 20.93
N VAL A 191 -8.09 -11.51 19.73
CA VAL A 191 -7.58 -12.77 19.20
C VAL A 191 -6.06 -12.68 19.08
N PRO A 192 -5.29 -13.39 19.92
CA PRO A 192 -3.85 -13.44 19.82
C PRO A 192 -3.44 -14.00 18.43
N GLN A 193 -2.41 -13.42 17.85
CA GLN A 193 -1.90 -13.90 16.57
C GLN A 193 -1.08 -15.19 16.77
N ASN A 194 -1.23 -16.15 15.85
CA ASN A 194 -0.38 -17.35 15.84
C ASN A 194 0.97 -17.03 15.19
N GLU A 195 2.05 -17.06 15.94
CA GLU A 195 3.40 -16.76 15.46
C GLU A 195 3.88 -17.73 14.35
N ALA A 196 3.38 -18.95 14.33
CA ALA A 196 3.74 -19.93 13.28
C ALA A 196 3.22 -19.55 11.88
N ASP A 197 2.15 -18.72 11.81
CA ASP A 197 1.55 -18.25 10.56
C ASP A 197 2.05 -16.84 10.17
N ALA A 198 2.90 -16.23 11.01
CA ALA A 198 3.37 -14.88 10.77
C ALA A 198 4.36 -14.81 9.61
N THR A 199 4.12 -13.86 8.70
CA THR A 199 5.06 -13.51 7.63
C THR A 199 5.39 -12.04 7.70
N TYR A 200 6.60 -11.68 7.23
CA TYR A 200 7.11 -10.32 7.35
C TYR A 200 7.45 -9.76 5.97
N THR A 201 7.15 -8.48 5.78
CA THR A 201 7.39 -7.78 4.52
C THR A 201 8.25 -6.54 4.73
N LYS A 202 9.03 -6.21 3.71
CA LYS A 202 9.92 -5.04 3.66
C LYS A 202 9.37 -3.97 2.73
N MET A 203 9.89 -2.77 2.85
CA MET A 203 9.63 -1.69 1.88
C MET A 203 10.03 -2.15 0.47
N LEU A 204 9.25 -1.72 -0.53
CA LEU A 204 9.65 -1.86 -1.92
C LEU A 204 10.85 -0.95 -2.23
N ASP A 205 11.64 -1.33 -3.22
CA ASP A 205 12.76 -0.53 -3.72
C ASP A 205 12.80 -0.56 -5.26
N LYS A 206 13.64 0.30 -5.86
CA LYS A 206 13.79 0.39 -7.31
C LYS A 206 14.51 -0.80 -7.94
N GLU A 207 15.24 -1.56 -7.16
CA GLU A 207 15.97 -2.74 -7.63
C GLU A 207 15.00 -3.87 -7.99
N MET A 208 13.76 -3.80 -7.47
CA MET A 208 12.69 -4.71 -7.82
C MET A 208 12.06 -4.44 -9.20
N SER A 209 12.32 -3.29 -9.83
CA SER A 209 11.66 -2.89 -11.08
C SER A 209 11.92 -3.80 -12.29
N PRO A 210 13.12 -4.36 -12.54
CA PRO A 210 13.37 -5.14 -13.74
C PRO A 210 12.51 -6.40 -13.81
N ILE A 211 11.85 -6.63 -14.96
CA ILE A 211 11.10 -7.86 -15.22
C ILE A 211 12.09 -9.00 -15.48
N ASP A 212 11.96 -10.10 -14.74
CA ASP A 212 12.61 -11.36 -15.08
C ASP A 212 11.72 -12.17 -16.05
N TRP A 213 12.07 -12.12 -17.32
CA TRP A 213 11.33 -12.82 -18.36
C TRP A 213 11.42 -14.36 -18.28
N LYS A 214 12.29 -14.92 -17.44
CA LYS A 214 12.35 -16.36 -17.17
C LYS A 214 11.18 -16.86 -16.32
N CYS A 215 10.50 -15.95 -15.64
CA CYS A 215 9.29 -16.25 -14.88
C CYS A 215 8.11 -16.60 -15.80
N SER A 216 7.10 -17.23 -15.25
CA SER A 216 5.86 -17.51 -15.97
C SER A 216 5.09 -16.21 -16.27
N PRO A 217 4.20 -16.19 -17.28
CA PRO A 217 3.36 -15.04 -17.56
C PRO A 217 2.58 -14.53 -16.35
N ARG A 218 2.09 -15.44 -15.48
CA ARG A 218 1.36 -15.07 -14.27
C ARG A 218 2.25 -14.33 -13.27
N GLU A 219 3.45 -14.83 -13.00
CA GLU A 219 4.40 -14.17 -12.10
C GLU A 219 4.79 -12.79 -12.62
N ILE A 220 5.01 -12.65 -13.96
CA ILE A 220 5.31 -11.35 -14.58
C ILE A 220 4.12 -10.39 -14.46
N VAL A 221 2.89 -10.84 -14.68
CA VAL A 221 1.68 -10.01 -14.48
C VAL A 221 1.59 -9.54 -13.03
N LYS A 222 1.78 -10.44 -12.06
CA LYS A 222 1.75 -10.08 -10.64
C LYS A 222 2.88 -9.11 -10.27
N HIS A 223 4.05 -9.25 -10.88
CA HIS A 223 5.15 -8.30 -10.72
C HIS A 223 4.78 -6.91 -11.28
N ILE A 224 4.20 -6.83 -12.50
CA ILE A 224 3.75 -5.56 -13.09
C ILE A 224 2.69 -4.91 -12.20
N CYS A 225 1.66 -5.66 -11.82
CA CYS A 225 0.55 -5.15 -11.00
C CYS A 225 1.00 -4.75 -9.58
N GLY A 226 1.85 -5.55 -8.95
CA GLY A 226 2.31 -5.31 -7.58
C GLY A 226 3.23 -4.09 -7.46
N LEU A 227 3.94 -3.73 -8.52
CA LEU A 227 4.83 -2.57 -8.54
C LEU A 227 4.17 -1.28 -9.04
N GLU A 228 2.93 -1.28 -9.49
CA GLU A 228 2.21 -0.07 -9.86
C GLU A 228 1.44 0.50 -8.66
N PRO A 229 1.58 1.80 -8.32
CA PRO A 229 2.19 2.89 -9.10
C PRO A 229 3.69 3.10 -8.85
N TRP A 230 4.31 2.41 -7.92
CA TRP A 230 5.73 2.56 -7.59
C TRP A 230 6.33 1.24 -7.09
N PRO A 231 7.56 0.88 -7.50
CA PRO A 231 8.51 1.63 -8.36
C PRO A 231 8.23 1.51 -9.87
N VAL A 232 7.27 0.73 -10.30
CA VAL A 232 6.87 0.37 -11.66
C VAL A 232 7.83 -0.64 -12.30
N ALA A 233 7.28 -1.69 -12.88
CA ALA A 233 8.04 -2.70 -13.61
C ALA A 233 8.74 -2.11 -14.83
N THR A 234 9.97 -2.56 -15.10
CA THR A 234 10.78 -2.06 -16.22
C THR A 234 11.35 -3.20 -17.06
N THR A 235 11.59 -2.92 -18.36
CA THR A 235 12.26 -3.84 -19.28
C THR A 235 12.96 -3.06 -20.37
N GLU A 236 13.85 -3.74 -21.08
CA GLU A 236 14.43 -3.25 -22.33
C GLU A 236 14.08 -4.22 -23.46
N LEU A 237 13.48 -3.73 -24.54
CA LEU A 237 13.08 -4.50 -25.69
C LEU A 237 13.49 -3.76 -26.97
N GLY A 238 14.16 -4.46 -27.89
CA GLY A 238 14.63 -3.86 -29.14
C GLY A 238 15.49 -2.60 -28.94
N GLY A 239 16.28 -2.54 -27.86
CA GLY A 239 17.11 -1.37 -27.52
C GLY A 239 16.33 -0.18 -26.94
N VAL A 240 15.05 -0.35 -26.59
CA VAL A 240 14.23 0.70 -25.97
C VAL A 240 13.91 0.32 -24.53
N ALA A 241 14.21 1.22 -23.60
CA ALA A 241 13.84 1.06 -22.20
C ALA A 241 12.38 1.48 -21.96
N PHE A 242 11.62 0.61 -21.33
CA PHE A 242 10.20 0.80 -21.00
C PHE A 242 9.94 0.69 -19.51
N ARG A 243 8.99 1.48 -19.04
CA ARG A 243 8.15 1.15 -17.89
C ARG A 243 6.91 0.42 -18.42
N VAL A 244 6.49 -0.63 -17.71
CA VAL A 244 5.35 -1.48 -18.11
C VAL A 244 4.24 -1.31 -17.11
N PHE A 245 3.03 -1.03 -17.59
CA PHE A 245 1.85 -0.77 -16.77
C PHE A 245 0.71 -1.75 -17.05
N GLY A 246 0.72 -2.42 -18.18
CA GLY A 246 -0.34 -3.37 -18.53
C GLY A 246 0.19 -4.52 -19.35
N ALA A 247 -0.36 -5.69 -19.08
CA ALA A 247 -0.09 -6.90 -19.85
C ALA A 247 -1.34 -7.77 -19.92
N ALA A 248 -1.38 -8.66 -20.91
CA ALA A 248 -2.45 -9.64 -21.10
C ALA A 248 -1.85 -11.01 -21.42
N TYR A 249 -2.52 -12.05 -20.93
CA TYR A 249 -2.16 -13.43 -21.30
C TYR A 249 -2.41 -13.70 -22.78
N THR A 250 -1.57 -14.54 -23.35
CA THR A 250 -1.72 -15.06 -24.69
C THR A 250 -1.81 -16.58 -24.66
N ASN A 251 -2.27 -17.16 -25.76
CA ASN A 251 -2.24 -18.61 -25.97
C ASN A 251 -1.05 -19.04 -26.87
N THR A 252 -0.18 -18.10 -27.24
CA THR A 252 0.98 -18.34 -28.11
C THR A 252 2.06 -19.12 -27.35
N GLN A 253 2.68 -20.06 -28.04
CA GLN A 253 3.90 -20.71 -27.60
C GLN A 253 5.05 -20.34 -28.55
N THR A 254 6.25 -20.31 -28.00
CA THR A 254 7.45 -19.92 -28.76
C THR A 254 8.67 -20.71 -28.30
N SER A 255 9.60 -20.92 -29.22
CA SER A 255 10.95 -21.45 -28.92
C SER A 255 11.98 -20.35 -28.68
N LEU A 256 11.59 -19.08 -28.79
CA LEU A 256 12.47 -17.95 -28.54
C LEU A 256 12.87 -17.90 -27.07
N ALA A 257 14.08 -17.44 -26.82
CA ALA A 257 14.56 -17.23 -25.44
C ALA A 257 13.71 -16.19 -24.70
N PRO A 258 13.49 -16.33 -23.39
CA PRO A 258 12.78 -15.35 -22.56
C PRO A 258 13.32 -13.93 -22.76
N GLY A 259 12.44 -12.94 -22.88
CA GLY A 259 12.74 -11.54 -23.13
C GLY A 259 12.86 -11.16 -24.61
N LYS A 260 12.70 -12.11 -25.53
CA LYS A 260 12.71 -11.85 -26.97
C LYS A 260 11.32 -11.43 -27.47
N ILE A 261 11.29 -10.49 -28.41
CA ILE A 261 10.04 -10.05 -29.05
C ILE A 261 9.56 -11.14 -30.02
N VAL A 262 8.39 -11.69 -29.73
CA VAL A 262 7.72 -12.68 -30.58
C VAL A 262 6.95 -11.98 -31.69
N SER A 263 6.23 -10.92 -31.35
CA SER A 263 5.51 -10.09 -32.32
C SER A 263 5.33 -8.67 -31.78
N ALA A 264 5.22 -7.69 -32.70
CA ALA A 264 4.92 -6.30 -32.34
C ALA A 264 3.94 -5.74 -33.38
N GLY A 265 2.77 -5.28 -32.93
CA GLY A 265 1.71 -4.87 -33.86
C GLY A 265 0.51 -4.20 -33.19
N LYS A 266 -0.66 -4.32 -33.83
CA LYS A 266 -1.88 -3.64 -33.38
C LYS A 266 -2.37 -4.06 -31.96
N ALA A 267 -2.00 -5.23 -31.49
CA ALA A 267 -2.38 -5.71 -30.16
C ALA A 267 -1.41 -5.20 -29.07
N GLY A 268 -0.15 -4.93 -29.42
CA GLY A 268 0.90 -4.56 -28.50
C GLY A 268 2.23 -5.22 -28.83
N ILE A 269 3.07 -5.45 -27.81
CA ILE A 269 4.37 -6.11 -27.93
C ILE A 269 4.27 -7.46 -27.21
N GLU A 270 4.34 -8.54 -27.97
CA GLU A 270 4.33 -9.90 -27.44
C GLU A 270 5.76 -10.36 -27.18
N VAL A 271 6.04 -10.81 -25.96
CA VAL A 271 7.38 -11.16 -25.50
C VAL A 271 7.39 -12.60 -25.00
N ALA A 272 8.46 -13.32 -25.31
CA ALA A 272 8.71 -14.67 -24.83
C ALA A 272 8.97 -14.68 -23.31
N CYS A 273 8.34 -15.62 -22.60
CA CYS A 273 8.45 -15.82 -21.17
C CYS A 273 8.96 -17.21 -20.83
N GLY A 274 9.12 -17.49 -19.54
CA GLY A 274 9.46 -18.82 -19.06
C GLY A 274 8.45 -19.89 -19.49
N GLY A 275 8.94 -21.12 -19.69
CA GLY A 275 8.14 -22.27 -20.11
C GLY A 275 7.66 -22.23 -21.55
N GLY A 276 8.32 -21.46 -22.42
CA GLY A 276 7.94 -21.34 -23.83
C GLY A 276 6.60 -20.65 -24.08
N LYS A 277 6.10 -19.90 -23.10
CA LYS A 277 4.88 -19.09 -23.16
C LYS A 277 5.20 -17.66 -23.55
N THR A 278 4.17 -16.88 -23.84
CA THR A 278 4.33 -15.47 -24.20
C THR A 278 3.41 -14.59 -23.34
N LEU A 279 3.75 -13.31 -23.24
CA LEU A 279 2.95 -12.28 -22.59
C LEU A 279 2.84 -11.06 -23.53
N LEU A 280 1.64 -10.51 -23.67
CA LEU A 280 1.39 -9.32 -24.46
C LEU A 280 1.48 -8.08 -23.58
N LEU A 281 2.43 -7.19 -23.83
CA LEU A 281 2.48 -5.87 -23.20
C LEU A 281 1.47 -4.96 -23.89
N THR A 282 0.53 -4.43 -23.11
CA THR A 282 -0.58 -3.62 -23.61
C THR A 282 -0.41 -2.13 -23.34
N GLU A 283 0.26 -1.76 -22.24
CA GLU A 283 0.45 -0.37 -21.84
C GLU A 283 1.88 -0.15 -21.33
N VAL A 284 2.55 0.83 -21.93
CA VAL A 284 3.98 1.10 -21.72
C VAL A 284 4.28 2.60 -21.65
N GLN A 285 5.47 2.91 -21.13
CA GLN A 285 6.06 4.24 -21.19
C GLN A 285 7.54 4.11 -21.59
N ALA A 286 7.89 4.49 -22.79
CA ALA A 286 9.29 4.61 -23.20
C ALA A 286 9.97 5.80 -22.51
N ALA A 287 11.29 5.75 -22.37
CA ALA A 287 12.06 6.82 -21.75
C ALA A 287 11.78 8.19 -22.43
N GLY A 288 11.46 9.20 -21.64
CA GLY A 288 11.13 10.55 -22.13
C GLY A 288 9.76 10.71 -22.81
N LYS A 289 8.93 9.66 -22.86
CA LYS A 289 7.58 9.70 -23.46
C LYS A 289 6.49 9.66 -22.37
N LYS A 290 5.23 9.85 -22.78
CA LYS A 290 4.06 9.65 -21.93
C LYS A 290 3.68 8.17 -21.88
N ARG A 291 3.00 7.76 -20.83
CA ARG A 291 2.29 6.47 -20.75
C ARG A 291 1.25 6.39 -21.86
N MET A 292 1.24 5.28 -22.59
CA MET A 292 0.33 5.04 -23.71
C MET A 292 0.18 3.55 -23.98
N SER A 293 -0.80 3.16 -24.81
CA SER A 293 -0.89 1.78 -25.25
C SER A 293 0.36 1.39 -26.06
N ALA A 294 0.82 0.14 -25.92
CA ALA A 294 1.94 -0.37 -26.68
C ALA A 294 1.68 -0.30 -28.20
N ALA A 295 0.43 -0.51 -28.61
CA ALA A 295 0.00 -0.35 -30.01
C ALA A 295 0.22 1.09 -30.53
N ALA A 296 -0.16 2.11 -29.74
CA ALA A 296 0.05 3.51 -30.13
C ALA A 296 1.55 3.86 -30.21
N PHE A 297 2.36 3.34 -29.29
CA PHE A 297 3.81 3.50 -29.37
C PHE A 297 4.39 2.95 -30.66
N LEU A 298 3.95 1.75 -31.07
CA LEU A 298 4.44 1.05 -32.27
C LEU A 298 4.10 1.77 -33.59
N LEU A 299 3.05 2.60 -33.64
CA LEU A 299 2.74 3.40 -34.84
C LEU A 299 3.86 4.37 -35.18
N GLY A 300 4.50 4.95 -34.20
CA GLY A 300 5.62 5.89 -34.41
C GLY A 300 7.01 5.25 -34.28
N HIS A 301 7.08 4.04 -33.72
CA HIS A 301 8.34 3.35 -33.38
C HIS A 301 8.19 1.85 -33.67
N PRO A 302 8.17 1.46 -34.98
CA PRO A 302 8.03 0.05 -35.34
C PRO A 302 9.15 -0.80 -34.76
N MET A 303 8.77 -1.92 -34.15
CA MET A 303 9.70 -2.92 -33.60
C MET A 303 9.59 -4.20 -34.40
N LYS A 304 10.69 -4.93 -34.56
CA LYS A 304 10.74 -6.21 -35.25
C LYS A 304 10.74 -7.36 -34.25
N ALA A 305 10.18 -8.49 -34.70
CA ALA A 305 10.38 -9.74 -33.98
C ALA A 305 11.86 -10.14 -34.00
N ASP A 306 12.29 -10.83 -32.94
CA ASP A 306 13.70 -11.28 -32.75
C ASP A 306 13.97 -12.65 -33.42
N GLY A 307 13.01 -13.22 -34.13
CA GLY A 307 13.13 -14.54 -34.73
C GLY A 307 12.99 -14.54 -36.23
#